data_65e540742e3668019e02fefa11f1f26c
#
_entry.id   65e540742e3668019e02fefa11f1f26c
#
_cell.length_a   1.000
_cell.length_b   1.000
_cell.length_c   1.000
_cell.angle_alpha   90.00
_cell.angle_beta   90.00
_cell.angle_gamma   90.00
#
_symmetry.space_group_name_H-M   'P 1'
#
loop_
_entity.id
_entity.type
_entity.pdbx_description
1 polymer ?
#
loop_
_entity_poly.entity_id
_entity_poly.type
_entity_poly.pdbx_seq_one_letter_code
_entity_poly.pdbx_strand_id
1 'polypeptide(L)' 'MTTAYVLMQLNATDPRKVMKSIRAVAGVKQAHLLVGPTDCIAYVETTDQEALGNTVVALRSVKGVASTDTRIVVA' A
#
# COMPACT_ATOMS: atom_id res chain seq x y z
N MET A 1 2.56 17.49 5.48
CA MET A 1 2.70 16.21 4.74
C MET A 1 2.41 15.06 5.68
N THR A 2 1.67 14.09 5.22
CA THR A 2 1.35 12.89 5.99
C THR A 2 2.03 11.68 5.33
N THR A 3 2.78 10.92 6.12
CA THR A 3 3.48 9.74 5.63
C THR A 3 3.00 8.50 6.39
N ALA A 4 3.01 7.37 5.71
CA ALA A 4 2.54 6.12 6.29
C ALA A 4 3.21 4.93 5.64
N TYR A 5 3.28 3.84 6.37
CA TYR A 5 3.56 2.52 5.81
C TYR A 5 2.25 1.74 5.75
N VAL A 6 2.00 1.12 4.63
CA VAL A 6 0.82 0.27 4.45
C VAL A 6 1.31 -1.16 4.23
N LEU A 7 1.01 -2.02 5.19
CA LEU A 7 1.34 -3.43 5.11
C LEU A 7 0.13 -4.16 4.52
N MET A 8 0.38 -5.04 3.56
CA MET A 8 -0.70 -5.67 2.81
C MET A 8 -0.52 -7.17 2.71
N GLN A 9 -1.64 -7.87 2.75
CA GLN A 9 -1.70 -9.28 2.40
C GLN A 9 -2.24 -9.39 0.98
N LEU A 10 -1.66 -10.28 0.21
CA LEU A 10 -2.06 -10.50 -1.18
C LEU A 10 -2.66 -11.91 -1.33
N ASN A 11 -3.65 -12.03 -2.20
CA ASN A 11 -4.25 -13.32 -2.56
C ASN A 11 -4.27 -13.48 -4.07
N ALA A 12 -3.10 -13.41 -4.69
CA ALA A 12 -2.96 -13.44 -6.13
C ALA A 12 -2.01 -14.57 -6.56
N THR A 13 -2.27 -15.15 -7.72
CA THR A 13 -1.38 -16.14 -8.32
C THR A 13 -0.11 -15.49 -8.89
N ASP A 14 -0.19 -14.19 -9.24
CA ASP A 14 0.94 -13.44 -9.75
C ASP A 14 1.12 -12.15 -8.93
N PRO A 15 1.82 -12.21 -7.79
CA PRO A 15 1.98 -11.04 -6.93
C PRO A 15 2.79 -9.91 -7.59
N ARG A 16 3.68 -10.21 -8.52
CA ARG A 16 4.45 -9.15 -9.21
C ARG A 16 3.54 -8.27 -10.06
N LYS A 17 2.50 -8.86 -10.65
CA LYS A 17 1.50 -8.11 -11.41
C LYS A 17 0.70 -7.18 -10.49
N VAL A 18 0.34 -7.67 -9.32
CA VAL A 18 -0.35 -6.85 -8.29
C VAL A 18 0.55 -5.69 -7.88
N MET A 19 1.85 -5.90 -7.74
CA MET A 19 2.79 -4.84 -7.38
C MET A 19 2.83 -3.70 -8.38
N LYS A 20 2.69 -3.98 -9.67
CA LYS A 20 2.60 -2.91 -10.68
C LYS A 20 1.41 -1.99 -10.42
N SER A 21 0.26 -2.58 -10.11
CA SER A 21 -0.94 -1.81 -9.80
C SER A 21 -0.79 -1.02 -8.51
N ILE A 22 -0.18 -1.61 -7.49
CA ILE A 22 0.08 -0.93 -6.21
C ILE A 22 0.98 0.28 -6.42
N ARG A 23 2.07 0.11 -7.19
CA ARG A 23 3.02 1.21 -7.44
C ARG A 23 2.42 2.33 -8.28
N ALA A 24 1.35 2.06 -9.01
CA ALA A 24 0.66 3.07 -9.82
C ALA A 24 -0.33 3.92 -9.02
N VAL A 25 -0.62 3.54 -7.77
CA VAL A 25 -1.56 4.30 -6.94
C VAL A 25 -0.93 5.64 -6.53
N ALA A 26 -1.69 6.72 -6.69
CA ALA A 26 -1.24 8.06 -6.31
C ALA A 26 -0.91 8.11 -4.82
N GLY A 27 0.26 8.66 -4.48
CA GLY A 27 0.76 8.74 -3.11
C GLY A 27 1.73 7.63 -2.75
N VAL A 28 1.76 6.53 -3.47
CA VAL A 28 2.72 5.45 -3.23
C VAL A 28 4.07 5.86 -3.81
N LYS A 29 5.09 5.95 -2.95
CA LYS A 29 6.45 6.31 -3.34
C LYS A 29 7.34 5.10 -3.55
N GLN A 30 7.15 4.07 -2.74
CA GLN A 30 7.86 2.80 -2.85
C GLN A 30 6.92 1.68 -2.43
N ALA A 31 7.09 0.52 -3.03
CA ALA A 31 6.38 -0.67 -2.62
C ALA A 31 7.24 -1.89 -2.93
N HIS A 32 7.26 -2.85 -2.02
CA HIS A 32 8.09 -4.04 -2.11
C HIS A 32 7.32 -5.29 -1.74
N LEU A 33 7.60 -6.38 -2.46
CA LEU A 33 7.20 -7.71 -2.00
C LEU A 33 8.14 -8.16 -0.90
N LEU A 34 7.59 -8.83 0.10
CA LEU A 34 8.34 -9.29 1.26
C LEU A 34 8.20 -10.80 1.42
N VAL A 35 9.19 -11.40 2.06
CA VAL A 35 9.12 -12.78 2.52
C VAL A 35 8.85 -12.75 4.02
N GLY A 36 7.74 -13.35 4.43
CA GLY A 36 7.33 -13.37 5.85
C GLY A 36 5.82 -13.27 6.00
N PRO A 37 5.34 -12.95 7.22
CA PRO A 37 3.90 -12.87 7.50
C PRO A 37 3.16 -11.79 6.70
N THR A 38 3.86 -10.70 6.34
CA THR A 38 3.32 -9.62 5.51
C THR A 38 3.82 -9.81 4.09
N ASP A 39 2.92 -9.79 3.11
CA ASP A 39 3.29 -10.04 1.72
C ASP A 39 3.89 -8.83 1.03
N CYS A 40 3.47 -7.63 1.41
CA CYS A 40 3.85 -6.41 0.72
C CYS A 40 3.86 -5.23 1.69
N ILE A 41 4.78 -4.29 1.47
CA ILE A 41 4.81 -3.02 2.18
C ILE A 41 4.90 -1.88 1.18
N ALA A 42 4.12 -0.82 1.42
CA ALA A 42 4.17 0.40 0.62
C ALA A 42 4.51 1.59 1.53
N TYR A 43 5.38 2.46 1.04
CA TYR A 43 5.64 3.75 1.67
C TYR A 43 4.85 4.81 0.93
N VAL A 44 4.02 5.55 1.67
CA VAL A 44 3.05 6.49 1.12
C VAL A 44 3.34 7.89 1.66
N GLU A 45 3.34 8.88 0.77
CA GLU A 45 3.41 10.29 1.13
C GLU A 45 2.23 11.02 0.52
N THR A 46 1.50 11.77 1.34
CA THR A 46 0.35 12.55 0.89
C THR A 46 0.38 13.94 1.53
N THR A 47 -0.44 14.86 1.01
CA THR A 47 -0.49 16.23 1.51
C THR A 47 -1.13 16.31 2.89
N ASP A 48 -2.12 15.45 3.17
CA ASP A 48 -2.86 15.44 4.43
C ASP A 48 -3.49 14.07 4.68
N GLN A 49 -4.20 13.94 5.79
CA GLN A 49 -4.83 12.67 6.17
C GLN A 49 -5.97 12.27 5.25
N GLU A 50 -6.69 13.24 4.69
CA GLU A 50 -7.75 12.93 3.74
C GLU A 50 -7.18 12.28 2.48
N ALA A 51 -6.09 12.84 1.96
CA ALA A 51 -5.41 12.25 0.81
C ALA A 51 -4.85 10.86 1.14
N LEU A 52 -4.34 10.66 2.35
CA LEU A 52 -3.91 9.33 2.80
C LEU A 52 -5.07 8.34 2.78
N GLY A 53 -6.24 8.74 3.29
CA GLY A 53 -7.43 7.90 3.26
C GLY A 53 -7.80 7.49 1.84
N ASN A 54 -7.74 8.43 0.90
CA ASN A 54 -8.02 8.15 -0.52
C ASN A 54 -7.01 7.15 -1.09
N THR A 55 -5.73 7.29 -0.75
CA THR A 55 -4.69 6.34 -1.18
C THR A 55 -4.95 4.95 -0.62
N VAL A 56 -5.32 4.83 0.65
CA VAL A 56 -5.61 3.53 1.27
C VAL A 56 -6.83 2.87 0.61
N VAL A 57 -7.88 3.64 0.33
CA VAL A 57 -9.05 3.12 -0.40
C VAL A 57 -8.65 2.60 -1.77
N ALA A 58 -7.82 3.34 -2.49
CA ALA A 58 -7.32 2.91 -3.80
C ALA A 58 -6.49 1.62 -3.70
N LEU A 59 -5.63 1.51 -2.69
CA LEU A 59 -4.85 0.29 -2.46
C LEU A 59 -5.75 -0.91 -2.17
N ARG A 60 -6.76 -0.73 -1.34
CA ARG A 60 -7.72 -1.80 -1.02
C ARG A 60 -8.53 -2.22 -2.23
N SER A 61 -8.66 -1.36 -3.21
CA SER A 61 -9.42 -1.63 -4.45
C SER A 61 -8.58 -2.34 -5.51
N VAL A 62 -7.28 -2.48 -5.31
CA VAL A 62 -6.42 -3.20 -6.25
C VAL A 62 -6.77 -4.69 -6.20
N LYS A 63 -7.04 -5.26 -7.38
CA LYS A 63 -7.31 -6.70 -7.47
C LYS A 63 -6.08 -7.49 -7.02
N GLY A 64 -6.29 -8.38 -6.08
CA GLY A 64 -5.23 -9.20 -5.50
C GLY A 64 -4.76 -8.73 -4.12
N VAL A 65 -5.20 -7.56 -3.66
CA VAL A 65 -4.97 -7.11 -2.29
C VAL A 65 -6.08 -7.65 -1.40
N ALA A 66 -5.71 -8.48 -0.42
CA ALA A 66 -6.67 -9.11 0.48
C ALA A 66 -6.98 -8.22 1.69
N SER A 67 -5.96 -7.55 2.23
CA SER A 67 -6.13 -6.67 3.40
C SER A 67 -5.02 -5.62 3.45
N THR A 68 -5.29 -4.53 4.16
CA THR A 68 -4.34 -3.45 4.39
C THR A 68 -4.25 -3.14 5.88
N ASP A 69 -3.06 -2.79 6.34
CA ASP A 69 -2.79 -2.34 7.71
C ASP A 69 -1.96 -1.05 7.60
N THR A 70 -2.59 0.08 7.85
CA THR A 70 -1.95 1.39 7.66
C THR A 70 -1.35 1.87 8.97
N ARG A 71 -0.06 2.20 8.93
CA ARG A 71 0.69 2.72 10.07
C ARG A 71 1.18 4.13 9.74
N ILE A 72 0.57 5.15 10.35
CA ILE A 72 0.94 6.54 10.13
C ILE A 72 2.23 6.83 10.90
N VAL A 73 3.18 7.49 10.22
CA VAL A 73 4.43 7.91 10.83
C VAL A 73 4.16 9.14 11.71
N VAL A 74 4.57 9.07 12.98
CA VAL A 74 4.35 10.16 13.95
C VAL A 74 5.64 10.85 14.39
N ALA A 75 6.79 10.28 14.07
CA ALA A 75 8.06 10.89 14.43
C ALA A 75 9.20 10.45 13.51
#